data_df3089d28c1d2ae44d0160aebf9b69f3
#
_entry.id   df3089d28c1d2ae44d0160aebf9b69f3
#
_cell.length_a   1.000
_cell.length_b   1.000
_cell.length_c   1.000
_cell.angle_alpha   90.00
_cell.angle_beta   90.00
_cell.angle_gamma   90.00
#
_symmetry.space_group_name_H-M   'P 1'
#
loop_
_entity.id
_entity.type
_entity.pdbx_description
1 polymer ?
#
loop_
_entity_poly.entity_id
_entity_poly.type
_entity_poly.pdbx_seq_one_letter_code
_entity_poly.pdbx_strand_id
1 'polypeptide(L)'
;MRLLLVCVLLIPNLCFGWGQNGHRITGAIAESMLTPKAKSGIQSILGNETLAEASTWPDFMRSSDDPFWRKSSPLHYVTVPEGQIYHENHAPPQGDAYIALSRFSDELKSAEATAEEKARALRFIVHIVGDLHQPLHAGNGKDRGGNDIKVKYFGEPSNLHRVWDTQIIEGQNLSYTEYTQFITRTLTTEKIKAWSIADPVVWITESTVIRDQIYPENDKLYYEYPFKHLGTLNERLLKAGIRIATYLNQLFE
;
A
#
# COMPACT_ATOMS: atom_id res chain seq x y z
N MET A 1 -30.03 32.44 27.58
CA MET A 1 -28.85 31.54 27.57
C MET A 1 -29.02 30.61 26.39
N ARG A 2 -28.30 30.85 25.26
CA ARG A 2 -28.35 29.97 24.10
C ARG A 2 -27.23 28.91 24.27
N LEU A 3 -27.62 27.64 24.42
CA LEU A 3 -26.70 26.52 24.43
C LEU A 3 -26.16 26.35 22.98
N LEU A 4 -24.88 26.63 22.77
CA LEU A 4 -24.18 26.23 21.54
C LEU A 4 -23.89 24.71 21.63
N LEU A 5 -24.65 23.94 20.85
CA LEU A 5 -24.35 22.52 20.65
C LEU A 5 -23.11 22.42 19.72
N VAL A 6 -21.94 22.17 20.28
CA VAL A 6 -20.74 21.85 19.50
C VAL A 6 -20.88 20.38 19.08
N CYS A 7 -21.33 20.15 17.85
CA CYS A 7 -21.22 18.84 17.20
C CYS A 7 -19.74 18.56 16.91
N VAL A 8 -19.10 17.78 17.77
CA VAL A 8 -17.81 17.17 17.44
C VAL A 8 -18.08 16.11 16.38
N LEU A 9 -17.85 16.46 15.12
CA LEU A 9 -17.79 15.49 14.04
C LEU A 9 -16.57 14.58 14.31
N LEU A 10 -16.86 13.39 14.84
CA LEU A 10 -15.90 12.28 14.82
C LEU A 10 -15.69 11.88 13.37
N ILE A 11 -14.72 12.50 12.71
CA ILE A 11 -14.22 12.05 11.41
C ILE A 11 -13.58 10.68 11.69
N PRO A 12 -14.11 9.59 11.14
CA PRO A 12 -13.44 8.29 11.24
C PRO A 12 -12.05 8.45 10.63
N ASN A 13 -11.00 8.21 11.43
CA ASN A 13 -9.64 8.11 10.91
C ASN A 13 -9.61 6.86 10.01
N LEU A 14 -9.84 7.06 8.73
CA LEU A 14 -9.71 6.05 7.71
C LEU A 14 -8.22 5.71 7.62
N CYS A 15 -7.88 4.47 7.91
CA CYS A 15 -6.56 3.92 7.64
C CYS A 15 -6.49 3.73 6.12
N PHE A 16 -5.69 4.55 5.46
CA PHE A 16 -5.38 4.41 4.04
C PHE A 16 -4.04 3.68 3.94
N GLY A 17 -3.83 2.89 2.89
CA GLY A 17 -2.55 2.41 2.43
C GLY A 17 -1.61 3.55 2.04
N TRP A 18 -0.61 3.28 1.20
CA TRP A 18 0.06 4.39 0.56
C TRP A 18 -0.97 5.42 0.12
N GLY A 19 -0.75 6.70 0.40
CA GLY A 19 -1.60 7.75 -0.14
C GLY A 19 -1.69 7.63 -1.68
N GLN A 20 -2.66 8.30 -2.29
CA GLN A 20 -2.95 8.14 -3.72
C GLN A 20 -1.70 8.25 -4.62
N ASN A 21 -0.77 9.18 -4.33
CA ASN A 21 0.45 9.31 -5.12
C ASN A 21 1.41 8.13 -4.92
N GLY A 22 1.54 7.60 -3.70
CA GLY A 22 2.34 6.40 -3.45
C GLY A 22 1.83 5.19 -4.23
N HIS A 23 0.53 4.92 -4.21
CA HIS A 23 -0.09 3.86 -5.01
C HIS A 23 0.11 4.08 -6.51
N ARG A 24 -0.11 5.30 -7.02
CA ARG A 24 0.11 5.60 -8.44
C ARG A 24 1.56 5.41 -8.86
N ILE A 25 2.52 5.76 -8.01
CA ILE A 25 3.96 5.54 -8.27
C ILE A 25 4.24 4.04 -8.39
N THR A 26 3.75 3.22 -7.45
CA THR A 26 3.99 1.76 -7.48
C THR A 26 3.32 1.11 -8.68
N GLY A 27 2.08 1.52 -9.02
CA GLY A 27 1.36 1.07 -10.22
C GLY A 27 2.08 1.45 -11.52
N ALA A 28 2.56 2.70 -11.63
CA ALA A 28 3.28 3.17 -12.82
C ALA A 28 4.62 2.45 -13.02
N ILE A 29 5.37 2.18 -11.95
CA ILE A 29 6.60 1.38 -12.02
C ILE A 29 6.25 -0.03 -12.50
N ALA A 30 5.23 -0.65 -11.92
CA ALA A 30 4.82 -2.01 -12.29
C ALA A 30 4.44 -2.11 -13.77
N GLU A 31 3.65 -1.18 -14.26
CA GLU A 31 3.19 -1.17 -15.65
C GLU A 31 4.35 -1.15 -16.65
N SER A 32 5.44 -0.43 -16.32
CA SER A 32 6.64 -0.36 -17.16
C SER A 32 7.45 -1.67 -17.22
N MET A 33 7.18 -2.63 -16.32
CA MET A 33 7.92 -3.88 -16.17
C MET A 33 7.09 -5.15 -16.49
N LEU A 34 5.87 -4.96 -17.01
CA LEU A 34 5.02 -6.07 -17.40
C LEU A 34 5.56 -6.79 -18.64
N THR A 35 5.48 -8.12 -18.64
CA THR A 35 5.69 -8.92 -19.85
C THR A 35 4.59 -8.62 -20.88
N PRO A 36 4.84 -8.84 -22.19
CA PRO A 36 3.80 -8.65 -23.21
C PRO A 36 2.53 -9.47 -22.92
N LYS A 37 2.68 -10.68 -22.37
CA LYS A 37 1.57 -11.58 -22.03
C LYS A 37 0.74 -11.00 -20.86
N ALA A 38 1.39 -10.59 -19.77
CA ALA A 38 0.71 -9.95 -18.65
C ALA A 38 0.03 -8.64 -19.07
N LYS A 39 0.73 -7.81 -19.85
CA LYS A 39 0.14 -6.55 -20.36
C LYS A 39 -1.12 -6.79 -21.17
N SER A 40 -1.12 -7.76 -22.09
CA SER A 40 -2.29 -8.13 -22.89
C SER A 40 -3.43 -8.68 -22.01
N GLY A 41 -3.11 -9.54 -21.02
CA GLY A 41 -4.10 -10.08 -20.10
C GLY A 41 -4.74 -9.00 -19.23
N ILE A 42 -3.95 -8.10 -18.67
CA ILE A 42 -4.42 -6.96 -17.88
C ILE A 42 -5.32 -6.05 -18.73
N GLN A 43 -4.88 -5.72 -19.93
CA GLN A 43 -5.67 -4.89 -20.86
C GLN A 43 -7.02 -5.54 -21.23
N SER A 44 -7.08 -6.87 -21.35
CA SER A 44 -8.34 -7.57 -21.62
C SER A 44 -9.33 -7.47 -20.44
N ILE A 45 -8.84 -7.26 -19.21
CA ILE A 45 -9.65 -7.17 -17.99
C ILE A 45 -10.00 -5.71 -17.66
N LEU A 46 -9.02 -4.80 -17.70
CA LEU A 46 -9.15 -3.40 -17.28
C LEU A 46 -9.42 -2.43 -18.44
N GLY A 47 -9.31 -2.89 -19.70
CA GLY A 47 -9.43 -2.00 -20.86
C GLY A 47 -8.30 -0.99 -20.93
N ASN A 48 -8.63 0.29 -20.90
CA ASN A 48 -7.66 1.40 -20.96
C ASN A 48 -7.22 1.91 -19.58
N GLU A 49 -7.73 1.32 -18.50
CA GLU A 49 -7.32 1.70 -17.14
C GLU A 49 -5.87 1.30 -16.87
N THR A 50 -5.06 2.25 -16.42
CA THR A 50 -3.64 2.02 -16.08
C THR A 50 -3.51 1.33 -14.70
N LEU A 51 -2.37 0.68 -14.45
CA LEU A 51 -2.10 0.16 -13.09
C LEU A 51 -1.98 1.28 -12.05
N ALA A 52 -1.59 2.48 -12.45
CA ALA A 52 -1.58 3.65 -11.57
C ALA A 52 -3.01 4.05 -11.13
N GLU A 53 -4.00 3.96 -12.01
CA GLU A 53 -5.41 4.19 -11.67
C GLU A 53 -5.96 3.04 -10.83
N ALA A 54 -5.77 1.80 -11.29
CA ALA A 54 -6.22 0.59 -10.61
C ALA A 54 -5.73 0.50 -9.16
N SER A 55 -4.49 0.94 -8.89
CA SER A 55 -3.87 0.89 -7.57
C SER A 55 -4.58 1.72 -6.50
N THR A 56 -5.32 2.75 -6.88
CA THR A 56 -6.03 3.64 -5.93
C THR A 56 -7.51 3.28 -5.75
N TRP A 57 -8.03 2.42 -6.62
CA TRP A 57 -9.46 2.12 -6.68
C TRP A 57 -10.03 1.46 -5.40
N PRO A 58 -9.34 0.49 -4.73
CA PRO A 58 -9.86 -0.11 -3.50
C PRO A 58 -10.09 0.89 -2.38
N ASP A 59 -9.20 1.85 -2.20
CA ASP A 59 -9.37 2.92 -1.20
C ASP A 59 -10.52 3.87 -1.55
N PHE A 60 -10.66 4.23 -2.83
CA PHE A 60 -11.77 5.05 -3.29
C PHE A 60 -13.12 4.38 -2.99
N MET A 61 -13.22 3.08 -3.22
CA MET A 61 -14.45 2.31 -3.02
C MET A 61 -14.86 2.14 -1.55
N ARG A 62 -13.97 2.38 -0.60
CA ARG A 62 -14.31 2.34 0.85
C ARG A 62 -15.40 3.34 1.24
N SER A 63 -15.62 4.36 0.43
CA SER A 63 -16.71 5.33 0.59
C SER A 63 -18.03 4.87 -0.04
N SER A 64 -18.07 3.70 -0.68
CA SER A 64 -19.28 3.12 -1.25
C SER A 64 -20.25 2.65 -0.16
N ASP A 65 -21.54 2.71 -0.46
CA ASP A 65 -22.61 2.22 0.42
C ASP A 65 -22.70 0.68 0.48
N ASP A 66 -22.04 -0.04 -0.45
CA ASP A 66 -21.99 -1.49 -0.46
C ASP A 66 -21.32 -2.03 0.81
N PRO A 67 -21.98 -2.93 1.55
CA PRO A 67 -21.46 -3.52 2.79
C PRO A 67 -20.12 -4.24 2.65
N PHE A 68 -19.76 -4.72 1.46
CA PHE A 68 -18.45 -5.31 1.20
C PHE A 68 -17.32 -4.33 1.52
N TRP A 69 -17.43 -3.08 1.03
CA TRP A 69 -16.39 -2.08 1.18
C TRP A 69 -16.19 -1.63 2.63
N ARG A 70 -17.27 -1.59 3.43
CA ARG A 70 -17.17 -1.29 4.87
C ARG A 70 -16.37 -2.37 5.63
N LYS A 71 -16.38 -3.61 5.12
CA LYS A 71 -15.70 -4.76 5.72
C LYS A 71 -14.31 -5.01 5.12
N SER A 72 -13.93 -4.30 4.06
CA SER A 72 -12.66 -4.51 3.37
C SER A 72 -11.44 -3.93 4.09
N SER A 73 -11.60 -3.10 5.12
CA SER A 73 -10.49 -2.45 5.83
C SER A 73 -9.36 -3.38 6.26
N PRO A 74 -9.60 -4.59 6.80
CA PRO A 74 -8.51 -5.51 7.17
C PRO A 74 -7.72 -6.06 5.98
N LEU A 75 -8.27 -5.99 4.76
CA LEU A 75 -7.63 -6.51 3.55
C LEU A 75 -6.45 -5.65 3.06
N HIS A 76 -6.19 -4.52 3.73
CA HIS A 76 -5.15 -3.55 3.38
C HIS A 76 -3.88 -3.68 4.23
N TYR A 77 -3.88 -4.47 5.29
CA TYR A 77 -2.75 -4.59 6.20
C TYR A 77 -2.66 -5.99 6.82
N VAL A 78 -1.52 -6.27 7.43
CA VAL A 78 -1.30 -7.45 8.27
C VAL A 78 -0.91 -7.01 9.68
N THR A 79 -1.10 -7.90 10.65
CA THR A 79 -0.62 -7.70 12.02
C THR A 79 0.51 -8.69 12.30
N VAL A 80 1.69 -8.16 12.65
CA VAL A 80 2.86 -8.95 13.02
C VAL A 80 3.38 -8.40 14.33
N PRO A 81 3.10 -9.05 15.47
CA PRO A 81 3.61 -8.62 16.76
C PRO A 81 5.14 -8.49 16.77
N GLU A 82 5.63 -7.57 17.59
CA GLU A 82 7.05 -7.30 17.71
C GLU A 82 7.86 -8.57 18.03
N GLY A 83 8.98 -8.76 17.33
CA GLY A 83 9.85 -9.94 17.50
C GLY A 83 9.28 -11.24 16.91
N GLN A 84 8.16 -11.19 16.21
CA GLN A 84 7.55 -12.35 15.54
C GLN A 84 7.69 -12.26 14.02
N ILE A 85 7.54 -13.40 13.36
CA ILE A 85 7.32 -13.50 11.92
C ILE A 85 5.82 -13.53 11.64
N TYR A 86 5.42 -13.15 10.41
CA TYR A 86 4.01 -13.24 10.01
C TYR A 86 3.53 -14.71 10.06
N HIS A 87 2.31 -14.88 10.57
CA HIS A 87 1.60 -16.14 10.58
C HIS A 87 0.10 -15.87 10.34
N GLU A 88 -0.56 -16.71 9.53
CA GLU A 88 -1.98 -16.54 9.19
C GLU A 88 -2.91 -16.50 10.41
N ASN A 89 -2.52 -17.14 11.52
CA ASN A 89 -3.27 -17.08 12.78
C ASN A 89 -3.32 -15.65 13.40
N HIS A 90 -2.53 -14.71 12.90
CA HIS A 90 -2.61 -13.30 13.29
C HIS A 90 -3.73 -12.55 12.55
N ALA A 91 -4.25 -13.12 11.47
CA ALA A 91 -5.31 -12.52 10.69
C ALA A 91 -6.66 -12.57 11.41
N PRO A 92 -7.49 -11.53 11.26
CA PRO A 92 -8.87 -11.56 11.76
C PRO A 92 -9.71 -12.56 10.95
N PRO A 93 -10.91 -12.94 11.44
CA PRO A 93 -11.75 -13.97 10.80
C PRO A 93 -12.11 -13.70 9.33
N GLN A 94 -12.17 -12.43 8.92
CA GLN A 94 -12.43 -12.01 7.54
C GLN A 94 -11.18 -12.05 6.63
N GLY A 95 -10.03 -12.39 7.18
CA GLY A 95 -8.74 -12.35 6.52
C GLY A 95 -8.05 -10.98 6.64
N ASP A 96 -6.79 -10.94 6.28
CA ASP A 96 -5.93 -9.75 6.18
C ASP A 96 -5.41 -9.58 4.74
N ALA A 97 -4.45 -8.67 4.54
CA ALA A 97 -3.87 -8.42 3.22
C ALA A 97 -3.22 -9.67 2.58
N TYR A 98 -2.56 -10.51 3.38
CA TYR A 98 -1.92 -11.74 2.88
C TYR A 98 -2.96 -12.75 2.38
N ILE A 99 -3.99 -13.03 3.19
CA ILE A 99 -5.08 -13.95 2.84
C ILE A 99 -5.89 -13.38 1.66
N ALA A 100 -6.14 -12.08 1.65
CA ALA A 100 -6.85 -11.41 0.58
C ALA A 100 -6.09 -11.49 -0.76
N LEU A 101 -4.77 -11.34 -0.75
CA LEU A 101 -3.94 -11.46 -1.95
C LEU A 101 -4.08 -12.84 -2.60
N SER A 102 -4.02 -13.93 -1.80
CA SER A 102 -4.25 -15.29 -2.28
C SER A 102 -5.65 -15.43 -2.88
N ARG A 103 -6.69 -15.03 -2.13
CA ARG A 103 -8.08 -15.13 -2.58
C ARG A 103 -8.34 -14.39 -3.89
N PHE A 104 -7.86 -13.15 -4.03
CA PHE A 104 -8.04 -12.40 -5.27
C PHE A 104 -7.21 -12.97 -6.43
N SER A 105 -6.07 -13.58 -6.15
CA SER A 105 -5.29 -14.30 -7.18
C SER A 105 -6.04 -15.52 -7.72
N ASP A 106 -6.71 -16.27 -6.84
CA ASP A 106 -7.54 -17.41 -7.23
C ASP A 106 -8.79 -16.93 -8.00
N GLU A 107 -9.45 -15.85 -7.54
CA GLU A 107 -10.59 -15.22 -8.22
C GLU A 107 -10.21 -14.74 -9.63
N LEU A 108 -9.03 -14.11 -9.79
CA LEU A 108 -8.53 -13.65 -11.09
C LEU A 108 -8.33 -14.81 -12.08
N LYS A 109 -7.87 -15.97 -11.59
CA LYS A 109 -7.62 -17.18 -12.40
C LYS A 109 -8.87 -18.02 -12.65
N SER A 110 -9.93 -17.82 -11.89
CA SER A 110 -11.14 -18.65 -11.96
C SER A 110 -11.83 -18.50 -13.32
N ALA A 111 -12.18 -19.62 -13.93
CA ALA A 111 -13.03 -19.65 -15.12
C ALA A 111 -14.48 -19.22 -14.83
N GLU A 112 -14.92 -19.37 -13.58
CA GLU A 112 -16.27 -19.05 -13.13
C GLU A 112 -16.45 -17.56 -12.80
N ALA A 113 -15.36 -16.84 -12.56
CA ALA A 113 -15.41 -15.43 -12.19
C ALA A 113 -15.86 -14.56 -13.37
N THR A 114 -16.78 -13.66 -13.09
CA THR A 114 -17.25 -12.66 -14.04
C THR A 114 -16.14 -11.65 -14.40
N ALA A 115 -16.32 -10.92 -15.48
CA ALA A 115 -15.38 -9.85 -15.88
C ALA A 115 -15.24 -8.78 -14.78
N GLU A 116 -16.33 -8.44 -14.09
CA GLU A 116 -16.32 -7.46 -12.99
C GLU A 116 -15.53 -7.97 -11.76
N GLU A 117 -15.72 -9.24 -11.39
CA GLU A 117 -14.97 -9.88 -10.31
C GLU A 117 -13.48 -9.94 -10.63
N LYS A 118 -13.10 -10.31 -11.85
CA LYS A 118 -11.70 -10.29 -12.30
C LYS A 118 -11.09 -8.90 -12.26
N ALA A 119 -11.84 -7.88 -12.70
CA ALA A 119 -11.37 -6.50 -12.65
C ALA A 119 -11.20 -6.01 -11.20
N ARG A 120 -12.14 -6.33 -10.32
CA ARG A 120 -12.04 -6.07 -8.88
C ARG A 120 -10.82 -6.78 -8.27
N ALA A 121 -10.66 -8.07 -8.55
CA ALA A 121 -9.55 -8.87 -8.04
C ALA A 121 -8.20 -8.31 -8.48
N LEU A 122 -8.05 -7.95 -9.75
CA LEU A 122 -6.83 -7.36 -10.28
C LEU A 122 -6.47 -6.03 -9.61
N ARG A 123 -7.46 -5.13 -9.40
CA ARG A 123 -7.25 -3.86 -8.69
C ARG A 123 -6.81 -4.10 -7.25
N PHE A 124 -7.43 -5.06 -6.54
CA PHE A 124 -7.01 -5.44 -5.19
C PHE A 124 -5.61 -6.02 -5.15
N ILE A 125 -5.23 -6.87 -6.09
CA ILE A 125 -3.86 -7.43 -6.16
C ILE A 125 -2.82 -6.31 -6.27
N VAL A 126 -3.01 -5.39 -7.20
CA VAL A 126 -2.09 -4.24 -7.38
C VAL A 126 -1.99 -3.40 -6.11
N HIS A 127 -3.12 -3.10 -5.50
CA HIS A 127 -3.21 -2.30 -4.28
C HIS A 127 -2.54 -2.99 -3.08
N ILE A 128 -2.91 -4.24 -2.79
CA ILE A 128 -2.42 -5.00 -1.64
C ILE A 128 -0.90 -5.20 -1.71
N VAL A 129 -0.36 -5.53 -2.90
CA VAL A 129 1.09 -5.65 -3.04
C VAL A 129 1.77 -4.31 -2.74
N GLY A 130 1.19 -3.18 -3.16
CA GLY A 130 1.63 -1.86 -2.76
C GLY A 130 1.63 -1.68 -1.24
N ASP A 131 0.50 -1.97 -0.60
CA ASP A 131 0.30 -1.83 0.85
C ASP A 131 1.27 -2.65 1.69
N LEU A 132 1.53 -3.91 1.31
CA LEU A 132 2.48 -4.77 2.01
C LEU A 132 3.93 -4.24 1.99
N HIS A 133 4.22 -3.21 1.18
CA HIS A 133 5.51 -2.54 1.14
C HIS A 133 5.55 -1.25 1.99
N GLN A 134 4.41 -0.76 2.48
CA GLN A 134 4.36 0.32 3.45
C GLN A 134 4.64 -0.28 4.85
N PRO A 135 5.71 0.15 5.55
CA PRO A 135 6.14 -0.52 6.78
C PRO A 135 5.06 -0.59 7.88
N LEU A 136 4.22 0.43 8.00
CA LEU A 136 3.18 0.49 9.02
C LEU A 136 1.93 -0.33 8.67
N HIS A 137 1.82 -0.83 7.42
CA HIS A 137 0.84 -1.83 7.03
C HIS A 137 1.19 -3.26 7.49
N ALA A 138 2.40 -3.48 8.00
CA ALA A 138 2.75 -4.63 8.81
C ALA A 138 2.72 -4.24 10.31
N GLY A 139 1.53 -3.85 10.80
CA GLY A 139 1.32 -3.28 12.14
C GLY A 139 1.75 -4.21 13.28
N ASN A 140 2.18 -3.63 14.42
CA ASN A 140 2.64 -4.38 15.61
C ASN A 140 1.51 -4.89 16.51
N GLY A 141 0.25 -4.56 16.18
CA GLY A 141 -0.94 -4.90 16.96
C GLY A 141 -1.20 -4.01 18.19
N LYS A 142 -0.36 -2.99 18.44
CA LYS A 142 -0.47 -2.13 19.64
C LYS A 142 -0.99 -0.72 19.33
N ASP A 143 -0.70 -0.19 18.14
CA ASP A 143 -0.89 1.22 17.79
C ASP A 143 -1.62 1.43 16.46
N ARG A 144 -2.31 0.41 15.97
CA ARG A 144 -3.03 0.42 14.69
C ARG A 144 -2.14 0.85 13.52
N GLY A 145 -0.92 0.24 13.44
CA GLY A 145 0.05 0.60 12.41
C GLY A 145 0.48 2.06 12.48
N GLY A 146 0.77 2.58 13.67
CA GLY A 146 1.22 3.97 13.86
C GLY A 146 0.12 5.04 13.82
N ASN A 147 -1.16 4.68 13.63
CA ASN A 147 -2.26 5.66 13.67
C ASN A 147 -2.46 6.27 15.05
N ASP A 148 -2.11 5.53 16.11
CA ASP A 148 -2.19 6.02 17.48
C ASP A 148 -0.97 6.83 17.91
N ILE A 149 0.12 6.81 17.13
CA ILE A 149 1.32 7.61 17.36
C ILE A 149 1.08 9.02 16.84
N LYS A 150 0.63 9.90 17.71
CA LYS A 150 0.34 11.30 17.36
C LYS A 150 1.62 12.10 17.25
N VAL A 151 1.75 12.84 16.15
CA VAL A 151 2.91 13.68 15.86
C VAL A 151 2.47 15.04 15.31
N LYS A 152 3.40 15.99 15.30
CA LYS A 152 3.27 17.26 14.55
C LYS A 152 4.26 17.24 13.41
N TYR A 153 3.75 17.12 12.18
CA TYR A 153 4.56 17.13 10.98
C TYR A 153 4.60 18.55 10.41
N PHE A 154 5.78 19.19 10.45
CA PHE A 154 5.95 20.62 10.14
C PHE A 154 4.99 21.54 10.89
N GLY A 155 4.73 21.21 12.17
CA GLY A 155 3.84 21.98 13.05
C GLY A 155 2.37 21.58 13.00
N GLU A 156 1.93 20.88 11.94
CA GLU A 156 0.55 20.47 11.76
C GLU A 156 0.26 19.12 12.44
N PRO A 157 -0.88 18.99 13.13
CA PRO A 157 -1.28 17.75 13.77
C PRO A 157 -1.39 16.59 12.76
N SER A 158 -0.77 15.45 13.08
CA SER A 158 -0.76 14.25 12.25
C SER A 158 -0.63 12.98 13.11
N ASN A 159 -0.40 11.85 12.46
CA ASN A 159 0.05 10.61 13.06
C ASN A 159 1.15 9.98 12.20
N LEU A 160 1.90 9.04 12.78
CA LEU A 160 3.04 8.42 12.11
C LEU A 160 2.62 7.69 10.81
N HIS A 161 1.46 7.04 10.82
CA HIS A 161 0.92 6.34 9.65
C HIS A 161 0.74 7.31 8.46
N ARG A 162 0.02 8.43 8.68
CA ARG A 162 -0.21 9.46 7.65
C ARG A 162 1.10 10.11 7.15
N VAL A 163 2.07 10.27 8.03
CA VAL A 163 3.40 10.79 7.64
C VAL A 163 4.02 9.90 6.58
N TRP A 164 3.99 8.59 6.76
CA TRP A 164 4.55 7.62 5.84
C TRP A 164 3.71 7.42 4.58
N ASP A 165 2.39 7.30 4.72
CA ASP A 165 1.51 7.09 3.57
C ASP A 165 1.52 8.24 2.59
N THR A 166 1.57 9.47 3.12
CA THR A 166 1.20 10.65 2.34
C THR A 166 2.21 11.78 2.47
N GLN A 167 2.51 12.22 3.70
CA GLN A 167 3.11 13.54 3.89
C GLN A 167 4.57 13.62 3.45
N ILE A 168 5.36 12.55 3.58
CA ILE A 168 6.74 12.52 3.06
C ILE A 168 6.74 12.56 1.53
N ILE A 169 5.82 11.84 0.89
CA ILE A 169 5.70 11.79 -0.57
C ILE A 169 5.24 13.15 -1.12
N GLU A 170 4.14 13.67 -0.59
CA GLU A 170 3.59 14.96 -1.01
C GLU A 170 4.56 16.13 -0.74
N GLY A 171 5.35 16.04 0.32
CA GLY A 171 6.38 17.01 0.66
C GLY A 171 7.50 17.14 -0.39
N GLN A 172 7.62 16.18 -1.33
CA GLN A 172 8.55 16.31 -2.46
C GLN A 172 8.05 17.28 -3.54
N ASN A 173 6.77 17.67 -3.50
CA ASN A 173 6.14 18.58 -4.46
C ASN A 173 6.30 18.14 -5.93
N LEU A 174 6.26 16.85 -6.18
CA LEU A 174 6.30 16.22 -7.49
C LEU A 174 4.97 15.55 -7.81
N SER A 175 4.56 15.60 -9.08
CA SER A 175 3.49 14.70 -9.56
C SER A 175 3.94 13.24 -9.41
N TYR A 176 2.99 12.29 -9.36
CA TYR A 176 3.36 10.88 -9.27
C TYR A 176 4.21 10.43 -10.48
N THR A 177 4.02 11.02 -11.65
CA THR A 177 4.80 10.71 -12.86
C THR A 177 6.23 11.22 -12.76
N GLU A 178 6.43 12.45 -12.29
CA GLU A 178 7.76 13.01 -12.07
C GLU A 178 8.50 12.24 -10.97
N TYR A 179 7.80 11.91 -9.89
CA TYR A 179 8.39 11.15 -8.79
C TYR A 179 8.81 9.74 -9.25
N THR A 180 7.95 9.05 -10.02
CA THR A 180 8.28 7.76 -10.63
C THR A 180 9.56 7.87 -11.46
N GLN A 181 9.65 8.85 -12.36
CA GLN A 181 10.83 9.08 -13.18
C GLN A 181 12.08 9.38 -12.32
N PHE A 182 11.90 10.16 -11.26
CA PHE A 182 13.01 10.53 -10.38
C PHE A 182 13.61 9.32 -9.66
N ILE A 183 12.79 8.48 -9.02
CA ILE A 183 13.29 7.33 -8.24
C ILE A 183 13.75 6.18 -9.12
N THR A 184 13.12 5.94 -10.26
CA THR A 184 13.50 4.83 -11.18
C THR A 184 14.87 5.01 -11.80
N ARG A 185 15.44 6.22 -11.85
CA ARG A 185 16.83 6.48 -12.30
C ARG A 185 17.87 5.73 -11.47
N THR A 186 17.52 5.33 -10.25
CA THR A 186 18.43 4.59 -9.35
C THR A 186 18.40 3.08 -9.55
N LEU A 187 17.50 2.58 -10.42
CA LEU A 187 17.37 1.16 -10.71
C LEU A 187 18.49 0.69 -11.66
N THR A 188 19.08 -0.45 -11.30
CA THR A 188 19.97 -1.22 -12.17
C THR A 188 19.37 -2.59 -12.43
N THR A 189 19.87 -3.27 -13.45
CA THR A 189 19.45 -4.65 -13.76
C THR A 189 19.63 -5.59 -12.57
N GLU A 190 20.72 -5.41 -11.82
CA GLU A 190 21.04 -6.21 -10.63
C GLU A 190 20.01 -5.97 -9.51
N LYS A 191 19.64 -4.70 -9.25
CA LYS A 191 18.60 -4.36 -8.27
C LYS A 191 17.25 -4.94 -8.67
N ILE A 192 16.84 -4.77 -9.93
CA ILE A 192 15.58 -5.31 -10.42
C ILE A 192 15.56 -6.83 -10.21
N LYS A 193 16.61 -7.55 -10.64
CA LYS A 193 16.72 -9.01 -10.46
C LYS A 193 16.66 -9.40 -8.98
N ALA A 194 17.40 -8.72 -8.12
CA ALA A 194 17.44 -9.02 -6.68
C ALA A 194 16.11 -8.76 -5.97
N TRP A 195 15.31 -7.78 -6.45
CA TRP A 195 14.06 -7.39 -5.84
C TRP A 195 12.83 -8.09 -6.46
N SER A 196 12.98 -8.79 -7.58
CA SER A 196 11.91 -9.56 -8.24
C SER A 196 11.58 -10.84 -7.48
N ILE A 197 11.04 -10.67 -6.26
CA ILE A 197 10.63 -11.76 -5.36
C ILE A 197 9.11 -11.68 -5.22
N ALA A 198 8.41 -12.76 -5.60
CA ALA A 198 6.94 -12.84 -5.56
C ALA A 198 6.38 -13.47 -4.27
N ASP A 199 7.18 -13.53 -3.21
CA ASP A 199 6.78 -14.09 -1.91
C ASP A 199 6.32 -12.99 -0.95
N PRO A 200 5.00 -12.93 -0.61
CA PRO A 200 4.47 -11.92 0.29
C PRO A 200 5.05 -11.98 1.71
N VAL A 201 5.49 -13.15 2.18
CA VAL A 201 6.10 -13.28 3.53
C VAL A 201 7.43 -12.53 3.58
N VAL A 202 8.20 -12.55 2.49
CA VAL A 202 9.44 -11.75 2.37
C VAL A 202 9.12 -10.26 2.44
N TRP A 203 8.07 -9.79 1.74
CA TRP A 203 7.70 -8.38 1.72
C TRP A 203 7.24 -7.88 3.10
N ILE A 204 6.43 -8.70 3.77
CA ILE A 204 5.95 -8.44 5.14
C ILE A 204 7.14 -8.39 6.12
N THR A 205 8.06 -9.36 6.03
CA THR A 205 9.24 -9.41 6.90
C THR A 205 10.12 -8.17 6.72
N GLU A 206 10.38 -7.74 5.47
CA GLU A 206 11.11 -6.49 5.22
C GLU A 206 10.36 -5.28 5.82
N SER A 207 9.03 -5.24 5.69
CA SER A 207 8.20 -4.16 6.22
C SER A 207 8.25 -4.10 7.75
N THR A 208 8.22 -5.24 8.46
CA THR A 208 8.33 -5.27 9.92
C THR A 208 9.69 -4.78 10.42
N VAL A 209 10.78 -5.19 9.75
CA VAL A 209 12.14 -4.72 10.10
C VAL A 209 12.25 -3.20 9.97
N ILE A 210 11.71 -2.63 8.91
CA ILE A 210 11.72 -1.18 8.70
C ILE A 210 10.78 -0.49 9.69
N ARG A 211 9.57 -1.04 9.89
CA ARG A 211 8.61 -0.52 10.86
C ARG A 211 9.25 -0.26 12.22
N ASP A 212 10.01 -1.21 12.73
CA ASP A 212 10.60 -1.11 14.05
C ASP A 212 11.72 -0.05 14.16
N GLN A 213 12.18 0.52 13.03
CA GLN A 213 13.23 1.54 12.95
C GLN A 213 12.70 2.96 12.68
N ILE A 214 11.41 3.12 12.37
CA ILE A 214 10.85 4.40 11.91
C ILE A 214 10.06 5.16 12.97
N TYR A 215 9.88 4.59 14.16
CA TYR A 215 9.24 5.29 15.26
C TYR A 215 10.09 6.48 15.70
N PRO A 216 9.50 7.69 15.81
CA PRO A 216 10.25 8.87 16.20
C PRO A 216 10.51 8.91 17.70
N GLU A 217 11.62 9.51 18.09
CA GLU A 217 11.96 9.73 19.52
C GLU A 217 11.11 10.83 20.19
N ASN A 218 10.54 11.73 19.36
CA ASN A 218 9.67 12.80 19.84
C ASN A 218 8.52 13.06 18.87
N ASP A 219 7.52 13.83 19.30
CA ASP A 219 6.31 14.09 18.54
C ASP A 219 6.42 15.21 17.50
N LYS A 220 7.56 15.91 17.39
CA LYS A 220 7.77 17.01 16.45
C LYS A 220 8.66 16.57 15.32
N LEU A 221 8.07 16.38 14.14
CA LEU A 221 8.79 15.93 12.94
C LEU A 221 8.95 17.09 11.96
N TYR A 222 10.20 17.50 11.75
CA TYR A 222 10.60 18.51 10.78
C TYR A 222 11.53 17.88 9.73
N TYR A 223 12.42 18.67 9.12
CA TYR A 223 13.29 18.27 8.01
C TYR A 223 14.16 17.04 8.29
N GLU A 224 14.57 16.82 9.53
CA GLU A 224 15.42 15.70 9.93
C GLU A 224 14.75 14.34 9.73
N TYR A 225 13.44 14.28 10.00
CA TYR A 225 12.71 13.01 9.89
C TYR A 225 12.59 12.55 8.42
N PRO A 226 12.05 13.33 7.48
CA PRO A 226 12.04 12.93 6.08
C PRO A 226 13.46 12.78 5.51
N PHE A 227 14.44 13.59 5.90
CA PHE A 227 15.83 13.42 5.48
C PHE A 227 16.39 12.04 5.84
N LYS A 228 16.12 11.56 7.05
CA LYS A 228 16.54 10.23 7.52
C LYS A 228 15.85 9.09 6.78
N HIS A 229 14.58 9.24 6.43
CA HIS A 229 13.71 8.14 5.99
C HIS A 229 13.35 8.15 4.50
N LEU A 230 13.58 9.25 3.77
CA LEU A 230 13.20 9.37 2.36
C LEU A 230 13.85 8.29 1.47
N GLY A 231 15.12 7.98 1.71
CA GLY A 231 15.81 6.91 0.97
C GLY A 231 15.14 5.54 1.14
N THR A 232 14.79 5.19 2.37
CA THR A 232 14.07 3.96 2.70
C THR A 232 12.68 3.95 2.06
N LEU A 233 11.94 5.05 2.16
CA LEU A 233 10.61 5.19 1.55
C LEU A 233 10.68 4.99 0.02
N ASN A 234 11.63 5.64 -0.65
CA ASN A 234 11.83 5.48 -2.09
C ASN A 234 12.16 4.03 -2.47
N GLU A 235 13.00 3.35 -1.68
CA GLU A 235 13.30 1.93 -1.90
C GLU A 235 12.04 1.07 -1.75
N ARG A 236 11.18 1.35 -0.77
CA ARG A 236 9.91 0.62 -0.60
C ARG A 236 8.96 0.81 -1.78
N LEU A 237 8.84 2.03 -2.30
CA LEU A 237 8.05 2.32 -3.51
C LEU A 237 8.60 1.58 -4.74
N LEU A 238 9.92 1.56 -4.93
CA LEU A 238 10.57 0.84 -6.03
C LEU A 238 10.35 -0.67 -5.92
N LYS A 239 10.59 -1.25 -4.74
CA LYS A 239 10.35 -2.68 -4.49
C LYS A 239 8.89 -3.05 -4.71
N ALA A 240 7.95 -2.22 -4.24
CA ALA A 240 6.52 -2.42 -4.46
C ALA A 240 6.19 -2.52 -5.95
N GLY A 241 6.62 -1.55 -6.75
CA GLY A 241 6.36 -1.55 -8.19
C GLY A 241 6.98 -2.75 -8.91
N ILE A 242 8.24 -3.09 -8.62
CA ILE A 242 8.91 -4.27 -9.19
C ILE A 242 8.16 -5.56 -8.82
N ARG A 243 7.72 -5.69 -7.56
CA ARG A 243 7.04 -6.89 -7.07
C ARG A 243 5.60 -7.00 -7.52
N ILE A 244 4.89 -5.89 -7.72
CA ILE A 244 3.59 -5.88 -8.42
C ILE A 244 3.78 -6.47 -9.83
N ALA A 245 4.76 -5.98 -10.60
CA ALA A 245 5.02 -6.50 -11.94
C ALA A 245 5.43 -7.99 -11.90
N THR A 246 6.33 -8.37 -11.00
CA THR A 246 6.78 -9.76 -10.86
C THR A 246 5.62 -10.70 -10.56
N TYR A 247 4.77 -10.31 -9.61
CA TYR A 247 3.60 -11.08 -9.19
C TYR A 247 2.57 -11.20 -10.32
N LEU A 248 2.25 -10.10 -10.98
CA LEU A 248 1.32 -10.10 -12.11
C LEU A 248 1.88 -10.91 -13.30
N ASN A 249 3.16 -10.77 -13.62
CA ASN A 249 3.78 -11.56 -14.68
C ASN A 249 3.61 -13.07 -14.43
N GLN A 250 3.79 -13.54 -13.19
CA GLN A 250 3.55 -14.95 -12.82
C GLN A 250 2.05 -15.34 -12.88
N LEU A 251 1.15 -14.45 -12.53
CA LEU A 251 -0.30 -14.75 -12.58
C LEU A 251 -0.80 -14.94 -14.02
N PHE A 252 -0.16 -14.30 -14.98
CA PHE A 252 -0.53 -14.34 -16.39
C PHE A 252 0.35 -15.26 -17.24
N GLU A 253 1.31 -15.99 -16.63
CA GLU A 253 2.09 -17.04 -17.33
C GLU A 253 1.23 -18.28 -17.63
#